data_92392a181736eb1db8fa755d254314c0
#
_entry.id   92392a181736eb1db8fa755d254314c0
#
_cell.length_a   1.000
_cell.length_b   1.000
_cell.length_c   1.000
_cell.angle_alpha   90.00
_cell.angle_beta   90.00
_cell.angle_gamma   90.00
#
_symmetry.space_group_name_H-M   'P 1'
#
loop_
_entity.id
_entity.type
_entity.pdbx_description
1 polymer ?
#
loop_
_entity_poly.entity_id
_entity_poly.type
_entity_poly.pdbx_seq_one_letter_code
_entity_poly.pdbx_strand_id
1 'polypeptide(L)'
;FSIYDTADSERLVKLIAADLNIDTKRYTPRMLLGKISDCKNALVSWKDQLKKANCDYIPGQRGYQVSAGDVDELVAVVYAEYQHRLALANAVDFDDLIMRTVELLQTCPQVSEYYRHRFRYIFVDEYQDTNHAQYVLVRELSGIDSDEQPDPQARGAGRVGPSWITVVGDSDQSIYAFRGADIRNIQDFEQDFPNAKTIMLEQNYRSTQTILDAANAVIAKNENRKPKKLW
;
A
#
# COMPACT_ATOMS: atom_id res chain seq x y z
N PHE A 1 -12.76 5.67 16.98
CA PHE A 1 -13.16 5.79 15.57
C PHE A 1 -13.86 4.53 15.10
N SER A 2 -14.66 4.66 14.03
CA SER A 2 -15.32 3.55 13.35
C SER A 2 -14.53 3.15 12.09
N ILE A 3 -14.60 1.88 11.72
CA ILE A 3 -14.00 1.39 10.47
C ILE A 3 -15.15 1.14 9.49
N TYR A 4 -15.12 1.84 8.36
CA TYR A 4 -16.08 1.64 7.28
C TYR A 4 -15.63 0.45 6.42
N ASP A 5 -16.54 -0.49 6.22
CA ASP A 5 -16.33 -1.57 5.26
C ASP A 5 -16.59 -1.11 3.81
N THR A 6 -16.47 -2.02 2.86
CA THR A 6 -16.70 -1.72 1.44
C THR A 6 -18.11 -1.21 1.17
N ALA A 7 -19.13 -1.76 1.86
CA ALA A 7 -20.51 -1.36 1.65
C ALA A 7 -20.79 0.04 2.22
N ASP A 8 -20.23 0.36 3.39
CA ASP A 8 -20.32 1.67 4.01
C ASP A 8 -19.62 2.72 3.13
N SER A 9 -18.42 2.40 2.63
CA SER A 9 -17.63 3.25 1.76
C SER A 9 -18.32 3.53 0.42
N GLU A 10 -18.86 2.50 -0.23
CA GLU A 10 -19.65 2.68 -1.47
C GLU A 10 -20.92 3.54 -1.22
N ARG A 11 -21.59 3.33 -0.09
CA ARG A 11 -22.75 4.15 0.29
C ARG A 11 -22.37 5.61 0.49
N LEU A 12 -21.24 5.88 1.15
CA LEU A 12 -20.75 7.23 1.35
C LEU A 12 -20.42 7.90 0.01
N VAL A 13 -19.72 7.23 -0.89
CA VAL A 13 -19.39 7.74 -2.23
C VAL A 13 -20.68 8.01 -3.03
N LYS A 14 -21.70 7.13 -2.91
CA LYS A 14 -23.00 7.35 -3.56
C LYS A 14 -23.70 8.63 -3.08
N LEU A 15 -23.66 8.92 -1.78
CA LEU A 15 -24.21 10.16 -1.22
C LEU A 15 -23.44 11.38 -1.73
N ILE A 16 -22.10 11.32 -1.76
CA ILE A 16 -21.26 12.39 -2.30
C ILE A 16 -21.57 12.64 -3.77
N ALA A 17 -21.70 11.60 -4.57
CA ALA A 17 -22.02 11.71 -5.98
C ALA A 17 -23.40 12.39 -6.21
N ALA A 18 -24.38 12.08 -5.36
CA ALA A 18 -25.70 12.74 -5.41
C ALA A 18 -25.59 14.24 -5.06
N ASP A 19 -24.86 14.59 -4.00
CA ASP A 19 -24.69 15.98 -3.56
C ASP A 19 -23.93 16.86 -4.57
N LEU A 20 -22.99 16.25 -5.30
CA LEU A 20 -22.20 16.90 -6.35
C LEU A 20 -22.83 16.78 -7.76
N ASN A 21 -24.05 16.25 -7.87
CA ASN A 21 -24.75 16.03 -9.15
C ASN A 21 -23.93 15.24 -10.19
N ILE A 22 -23.16 14.25 -9.72
CA ILE A 22 -22.35 13.38 -10.58
C ILE A 22 -23.26 12.32 -11.23
N ASP A 23 -23.13 12.12 -12.54
CA ASP A 23 -23.82 11.05 -13.26
C ASP A 23 -23.28 9.66 -12.84
N THR A 24 -23.99 9.00 -11.92
CA THR A 24 -23.61 7.69 -11.39
C THR A 24 -23.81 6.54 -12.38
N LYS A 25 -24.47 6.77 -13.54
CA LYS A 25 -24.52 5.77 -14.63
C LYS A 25 -23.18 5.73 -15.38
N ARG A 26 -22.54 6.88 -15.54
CA ARG A 26 -21.22 7.01 -16.17
C ARG A 26 -20.09 6.76 -15.17
N TYR A 27 -20.20 7.28 -13.97
CA TYR A 27 -19.18 7.21 -12.91
C TYR A 27 -19.75 6.49 -11.69
N THR A 28 -19.65 5.18 -11.69
CA THR A 28 -20.26 4.38 -10.61
C THR A 28 -19.54 4.60 -9.28
N PRO A 29 -20.25 4.56 -8.13
CA PRO A 29 -19.63 4.68 -6.80
C PRO A 29 -18.47 3.69 -6.59
N ARG A 30 -18.61 2.47 -7.08
CA ARG A 30 -17.56 1.44 -7.00
C ARG A 30 -16.30 1.83 -7.80
N MET A 31 -16.47 2.39 -9.00
CA MET A 31 -15.34 2.87 -9.81
C MET A 31 -14.63 4.03 -9.09
N LEU A 32 -15.37 5.01 -8.57
CA LEU A 32 -14.82 6.14 -7.85
C LEU A 32 -14.08 5.70 -6.58
N LEU A 33 -14.68 4.78 -5.81
CA LEU A 33 -14.04 4.21 -4.63
C LEU A 33 -12.74 3.46 -5.01
N GLY A 34 -12.73 2.71 -6.11
CA GLY A 34 -11.53 2.06 -6.62
C GLY A 34 -10.41 3.06 -6.92
N LYS A 35 -10.74 4.19 -7.55
CA LYS A 35 -9.75 5.26 -7.81
C LYS A 35 -9.23 5.93 -6.54
N ILE A 36 -10.08 6.10 -5.53
CA ILE A 36 -9.66 6.59 -4.20
C ILE A 36 -8.71 5.58 -3.55
N SER A 37 -9.05 4.30 -3.59
CA SER A 37 -8.22 3.21 -3.09
C SER A 37 -6.85 3.18 -3.78
N ASP A 38 -6.81 3.31 -5.11
CA ASP A 38 -5.55 3.42 -5.88
C ASP A 38 -4.67 4.58 -5.36
N CYS A 39 -5.26 5.76 -5.12
CA CYS A 39 -4.54 6.90 -4.55
C CYS A 39 -4.00 6.59 -3.15
N LYS A 40 -4.81 6.03 -2.26
CA LYS A 40 -4.41 5.68 -0.89
C LYS A 40 -3.31 4.64 -0.87
N ASN A 41 -3.41 3.61 -1.69
CA ASN A 41 -2.40 2.55 -1.82
C ASN A 41 -1.07 3.05 -2.42
N ALA A 42 -1.12 4.16 -3.17
CA ALA A 42 0.06 4.88 -3.65
C ALA A 42 0.53 5.99 -2.68
N LEU A 43 -0.08 6.13 -1.50
CA LEU A 43 0.17 7.21 -0.52
C LEU A 43 -0.04 8.62 -1.09
N VAL A 44 -0.88 8.77 -2.11
CA VAL A 44 -1.28 10.07 -2.65
C VAL A 44 -2.44 10.61 -1.82
N SER A 45 -2.21 11.70 -1.10
CA SER A 45 -3.27 12.32 -0.30
C SER A 45 -4.32 13.01 -1.18
N TRP A 46 -5.52 13.21 -0.64
CA TRP A 46 -6.54 13.97 -1.34
C TRP A 46 -6.10 15.40 -1.70
N LYS A 47 -5.23 16.02 -0.87
CA LYS A 47 -4.63 17.32 -1.14
C LYS A 47 -3.70 17.28 -2.35
N ASP A 48 -2.89 16.24 -2.45
CA ASP A 48 -1.98 16.07 -3.58
C ASP A 48 -2.75 15.75 -4.86
N GLN A 49 -3.85 14.98 -4.74
CA GLN A 49 -4.70 14.67 -5.88
C GLN A 49 -5.43 15.95 -6.39
N LEU A 50 -5.89 16.85 -5.50
CA LEU A 50 -6.44 18.15 -5.91
C LEU A 50 -5.39 19.00 -6.62
N LYS A 51 -4.16 19.08 -6.09
CA LYS A 51 -3.04 19.79 -6.73
C LYS A 51 -2.73 19.23 -8.12
N LYS A 52 -2.67 17.90 -8.24
CA LYS A 52 -2.41 17.19 -9.50
C LYS A 52 -3.48 17.49 -10.55
N ALA A 53 -4.75 17.55 -10.13
CA ALA A 53 -5.88 17.89 -10.97
C ALA A 53 -6.02 19.42 -11.21
N ASN A 54 -5.12 20.25 -10.66
CA ASN A 54 -5.20 21.71 -10.69
C ASN A 54 -6.59 22.23 -10.27
N CYS A 55 -7.11 21.68 -9.16
CA CYS A 55 -8.48 21.88 -8.69
C CYS A 55 -8.49 22.59 -7.33
N ASP A 56 -9.26 23.68 -7.22
CA ASP A 56 -9.39 24.52 -6.02
C ASP A 56 -10.59 24.14 -5.14
N TYR A 57 -11.08 22.91 -5.24
CA TYR A 57 -12.21 22.45 -4.43
C TYR A 57 -11.89 22.48 -2.94
N ILE A 58 -12.82 23.03 -2.16
CA ILE A 58 -12.74 23.04 -0.69
C ILE A 58 -13.74 22.01 -0.14
N PRO A 59 -13.29 20.99 0.63
CA PRO A 59 -14.20 19.99 1.20
C PRO A 59 -15.35 20.62 2.00
N GLY A 60 -16.57 20.14 1.76
CA GLY A 60 -17.81 20.71 2.33
C GLY A 60 -18.38 21.89 1.55
N GLN A 61 -17.75 22.34 0.50
CA GLN A 61 -18.26 23.42 -0.37
C GLN A 61 -19.53 22.96 -1.09
N ARG A 62 -20.59 23.77 -1.00
CA ARG A 62 -21.85 23.52 -1.71
C ARG A 62 -21.81 24.14 -3.10
N GLY A 63 -22.50 23.48 -4.05
CA GLY A 63 -22.70 24.01 -5.39
C GLY A 63 -21.46 23.96 -6.29
N TYR A 64 -20.41 23.25 -5.90
CA TYR A 64 -19.29 23.01 -6.79
C TYR A 64 -19.72 22.15 -7.99
N GLN A 65 -19.28 22.53 -9.17
CA GLN A 65 -19.56 21.78 -10.39
C GLN A 65 -18.25 21.28 -10.98
N VAL A 66 -18.13 19.97 -11.07
CA VAL A 66 -16.98 19.32 -11.70
C VAL A 66 -17.02 19.59 -13.21
N SER A 67 -15.88 19.89 -13.80
CA SER A 67 -15.75 20.13 -15.23
C SER A 67 -16.19 18.91 -16.04
N ALA A 68 -17.02 19.12 -17.05
CA ALA A 68 -17.58 18.03 -17.84
C ALA A 68 -16.47 17.24 -18.56
N GLY A 69 -16.35 15.97 -18.24
CA GLY A 69 -15.40 15.05 -18.87
C GLY A 69 -14.01 15.00 -18.22
N ASP A 70 -13.72 15.82 -17.23
CA ASP A 70 -12.47 15.77 -16.47
C ASP A 70 -12.58 14.72 -15.36
N VAL A 71 -12.01 13.54 -15.61
CA VAL A 71 -12.02 12.41 -14.65
C VAL A 71 -11.06 12.65 -13.49
N ASP A 72 -9.95 13.33 -13.74
CA ASP A 72 -8.94 13.58 -12.70
C ASP A 72 -9.48 14.61 -11.68
N GLU A 73 -10.13 15.67 -12.14
CA GLU A 73 -10.85 16.62 -11.27
C GLU A 73 -11.97 15.92 -10.49
N LEU A 74 -12.78 15.10 -11.19
CA LEU A 74 -13.86 14.34 -10.57
C LEU A 74 -13.34 13.45 -9.40
N VAL A 75 -12.30 12.67 -9.63
CA VAL A 75 -11.71 11.81 -8.62
C VAL A 75 -11.15 12.64 -7.46
N ALA A 76 -10.46 13.74 -7.76
CA ALA A 76 -9.88 14.61 -6.74
C ALA A 76 -10.95 15.22 -5.82
N VAL A 77 -12.04 15.72 -6.39
CA VAL A 77 -13.16 16.31 -5.65
C VAL A 77 -13.88 15.27 -4.79
N VAL A 78 -14.20 14.09 -5.38
CA VAL A 78 -14.87 13.02 -4.64
C VAL A 78 -13.99 12.49 -3.53
N TYR A 79 -12.68 12.34 -3.75
CA TYR A 79 -11.74 11.90 -2.73
C TYR A 79 -11.63 12.91 -1.57
N ALA A 80 -11.54 14.20 -1.89
CA ALA A 80 -11.47 15.25 -0.87
C ALA A 80 -12.73 15.26 0.00
N GLU A 81 -13.92 15.19 -0.62
CA GLU A 81 -15.19 15.14 0.11
C GLU A 81 -15.36 13.83 0.90
N TYR A 82 -14.92 12.71 0.34
CA TYR A 82 -14.96 11.42 1.01
C TYR A 82 -14.12 11.44 2.31
N GLN A 83 -12.89 11.94 2.25
CA GLN A 83 -12.01 12.05 3.41
C GLN A 83 -12.56 13.04 4.45
N HIS A 84 -13.16 14.13 3.99
CA HIS A 84 -13.80 15.11 4.86
C HIS A 84 -14.96 14.48 5.65
N ARG A 85 -15.83 13.74 4.97
CA ARG A 85 -16.99 13.08 5.62
C ARG A 85 -16.57 11.94 6.55
N LEU A 86 -15.55 11.16 6.19
CA LEU A 86 -14.96 10.19 7.12
C LEU A 86 -14.45 10.87 8.40
N ALA A 87 -13.74 11.99 8.27
CA ALA A 87 -13.25 12.75 9.41
C ALA A 87 -14.38 13.29 10.28
N LEU A 88 -15.45 13.85 9.69
CA LEU A 88 -16.64 14.32 10.43
C LEU A 88 -17.36 13.17 11.17
N ALA A 89 -17.37 11.98 10.59
CA ALA A 89 -17.95 10.78 11.21
C ALA A 89 -17.00 10.11 12.23
N ASN A 90 -15.81 10.65 12.46
CA ASN A 90 -14.74 9.99 13.22
C ASN A 90 -14.52 8.54 12.74
N ALA A 91 -14.42 8.36 11.43
CA ALA A 91 -14.28 7.07 10.77
C ALA A 91 -13.05 7.03 9.87
N VAL A 92 -12.61 5.83 9.59
CA VAL A 92 -11.56 5.48 8.61
C VAL A 92 -12.04 4.30 7.77
N ASP A 93 -11.53 4.13 6.56
CA ASP A 93 -11.69 2.90 5.80
C ASP A 93 -10.47 1.98 5.95
N PHE A 94 -10.48 0.82 5.29
CA PHE A 94 -9.38 -0.13 5.38
C PHE A 94 -8.06 0.41 4.81
N ASP A 95 -8.10 1.20 3.73
CA ASP A 95 -6.90 1.80 3.14
C ASP A 95 -6.32 2.88 4.07
N ASP A 96 -7.17 3.63 4.78
CA ASP A 96 -6.75 4.60 5.78
C ASP A 96 -5.97 3.96 6.94
N LEU A 97 -6.27 2.70 7.29
CA LEU A 97 -5.54 2.02 8.38
C LEU A 97 -4.05 1.94 8.08
N ILE A 98 -3.67 1.75 6.81
CA ILE A 98 -2.26 1.73 6.40
C ILE A 98 -1.78 3.15 6.14
N MET A 99 -2.47 3.92 5.29
CA MET A 99 -2.05 5.26 4.89
C MET A 99 -1.85 6.19 6.10
N ARG A 100 -2.81 6.21 7.04
CA ARG A 100 -2.73 7.04 8.26
C ARG A 100 -1.66 6.56 9.23
N THR A 101 -1.40 5.26 9.28
CA THR A 101 -0.30 4.72 10.08
C THR A 101 1.05 5.16 9.51
N VAL A 102 1.22 5.11 8.19
CA VAL A 102 2.42 5.65 7.53
C VAL A 102 2.59 7.14 7.82
N GLU A 103 1.53 7.95 7.62
CA GLU A 103 1.54 9.38 7.92
C GLU A 103 1.93 9.65 9.39
N LEU A 104 1.38 8.89 10.33
CA LEU A 104 1.70 9.00 11.76
C LEU A 104 3.18 8.71 12.03
N LEU A 105 3.71 7.63 11.47
CA LEU A 105 5.12 7.24 11.66
C LEU A 105 6.08 8.28 11.06
N GLN A 106 5.72 8.87 9.92
CA GLN A 106 6.53 9.89 9.24
C GLN A 106 6.48 11.25 9.93
N THR A 107 5.33 11.61 10.52
CA THR A 107 5.15 12.95 11.12
C THR A 107 5.44 13.00 12.61
N CYS A 108 5.45 11.86 13.31
CA CYS A 108 5.64 11.76 14.75
C CYS A 108 6.85 10.86 15.08
N PRO A 109 8.10 11.41 15.09
CA PRO A 109 9.32 10.62 15.33
C PRO A 109 9.28 9.79 16.61
N GLN A 110 8.69 10.32 17.68
CA GLN A 110 8.56 9.61 18.97
C GLN A 110 7.72 8.32 18.83
N VAL A 111 6.70 8.32 17.96
CA VAL A 111 5.85 7.17 17.73
C VAL A 111 6.60 6.13 16.91
N SER A 112 7.28 6.55 15.84
CA SER A 112 8.08 5.63 15.01
C SER A 112 9.22 5.01 15.82
N GLU A 113 9.92 5.80 16.62
CA GLU A 113 10.98 5.30 17.51
C GLU A 113 10.43 4.27 18.52
N TYR A 114 9.29 4.56 19.15
CA TYR A 114 8.64 3.61 20.06
C TYR A 114 8.38 2.25 19.38
N TYR A 115 7.81 2.25 18.18
CA TYR A 115 7.51 1.01 17.48
C TYR A 115 8.75 0.29 16.93
N ARG A 116 9.79 1.00 16.50
CA ARG A 116 11.10 0.45 16.13
C ARG A 116 11.77 -0.25 17.31
N HIS A 117 11.64 0.32 18.52
CA HIS A 117 12.12 -0.32 19.75
C HIS A 117 11.32 -1.59 20.08
N ARG A 118 10.02 -1.60 19.83
CA ARG A 118 9.13 -2.71 20.14
C ARG A 118 9.26 -3.85 19.14
N PHE A 119 9.35 -3.56 17.85
CA PHE A 119 9.42 -4.54 16.76
C PHE A 119 10.86 -4.71 16.28
N ARG A 120 11.61 -5.55 16.98
CA ARG A 120 13.02 -5.82 16.66
C ARG A 120 13.18 -6.76 15.45
N TYR A 121 12.20 -7.57 15.18
CA TYR A 121 12.15 -8.54 14.09
C TYR A 121 10.82 -8.36 13.36
N ILE A 122 10.89 -8.08 12.07
CA ILE A 122 9.75 -7.89 11.20
C ILE A 122 9.78 -8.99 10.14
N PHE A 123 8.71 -9.77 10.08
CA PHE A 123 8.55 -10.82 9.08
C PHE A 123 7.39 -10.45 8.16
N VAL A 124 7.62 -10.44 6.86
CA VAL A 124 6.60 -10.16 5.85
C VAL A 124 6.49 -11.36 4.92
N ASP A 125 5.30 -11.95 4.88
CA ASP A 125 4.97 -13.04 3.98
C ASP A 125 4.30 -12.53 2.72
N GLU A 126 4.34 -13.31 1.63
CA GLU A 126 3.76 -12.98 0.32
C GLU A 126 4.18 -11.58 -0.17
N TYR A 127 5.46 -11.26 -0.01
CA TYR A 127 5.98 -9.91 -0.23
C TYR A 127 5.79 -9.41 -1.67
N GLN A 128 5.67 -10.31 -2.66
CA GLN A 128 5.37 -9.98 -4.06
C GLN A 128 3.99 -9.34 -4.26
N ASP A 129 3.08 -9.51 -3.29
CA ASP A 129 1.71 -8.99 -3.34
C ASP A 129 1.52 -7.68 -2.57
N THR A 130 2.62 -7.10 -2.06
CA THR A 130 2.57 -5.82 -1.35
C THR A 130 2.38 -4.65 -2.30
N ASN A 131 1.56 -3.67 -1.89
CA ASN A 131 1.44 -2.39 -2.56
C ASN A 131 2.44 -1.37 -1.98
N HIS A 132 2.50 -0.18 -2.59
CA HIS A 132 3.45 0.88 -2.18
C HIS A 132 3.23 1.32 -0.72
N ALA A 133 2.00 1.48 -0.26
CA ALA A 133 1.72 1.89 1.13
C ALA A 133 2.20 0.84 2.13
N GLN A 134 2.01 -0.44 1.85
CA GLN A 134 2.50 -1.55 2.68
C GLN A 134 4.04 -1.61 2.70
N TYR A 135 4.67 -1.41 1.54
CA TYR A 135 6.11 -1.32 1.43
C TYR A 135 6.67 -0.18 2.29
N VAL A 136 6.11 1.03 2.19
CA VAL A 136 6.54 2.18 2.99
C VAL A 136 6.30 1.94 4.48
N LEU A 137 5.17 1.33 4.87
CA LEU A 137 4.90 0.96 6.27
C LEU A 137 6.00 0.05 6.84
N VAL A 138 6.42 -0.96 6.09
CA VAL A 138 7.51 -1.86 6.50
C VAL A 138 8.83 -1.10 6.66
N ARG A 139 9.16 -0.20 5.73
CA ARG A 139 10.35 0.66 5.81
C ARG A 139 10.33 1.55 7.04
N GLU A 140 9.22 2.24 7.30
CA GLU A 140 9.08 3.13 8.47
C GLU A 140 9.23 2.36 9.78
N LEU A 141 8.63 1.18 9.89
CA LEU A 141 8.76 0.33 11.08
C LEU A 141 10.18 -0.22 11.26
N SER A 142 10.89 -0.45 10.17
CA SER A 142 12.25 -0.98 10.24
C SER A 142 13.31 0.04 10.61
N GLY A 143 13.06 1.32 10.29
CA GLY A 143 14.02 2.40 10.50
C GLY A 143 15.26 2.33 9.61
N ILE A 144 15.17 1.68 8.45
CA ILE A 144 16.33 1.41 7.58
C ILE A 144 16.91 2.67 6.94
N ASP A 145 16.11 3.73 6.82
CA ASP A 145 16.55 5.04 6.33
C ASP A 145 17.22 5.89 7.43
N SER A 146 17.30 5.40 8.67
CA SER A 146 18.13 6.01 9.69
C SER A 146 19.60 5.67 9.38
N ASP A 147 20.49 6.65 9.40
CA ASP A 147 21.95 6.49 9.17
C ASP A 147 22.65 5.55 10.20
N GLU A 148 21.87 4.88 11.03
CA GLU A 148 22.33 4.01 12.09
C GLU A 148 22.29 2.55 11.64
N GLN A 149 23.46 1.95 11.49
CA GLN A 149 23.58 0.51 11.27
C GLN A 149 23.05 -0.28 12.48
N PRO A 150 22.38 -1.45 12.27
CA PRO A 150 21.97 -2.30 13.38
C PRO A 150 23.19 -2.69 14.21
N ASP A 151 23.22 -2.32 15.49
CA ASP A 151 24.22 -2.84 16.40
C ASP A 151 23.78 -4.23 16.89
N PRO A 152 24.44 -5.33 16.46
CA PRO A 152 24.11 -6.67 16.89
C PRO A 152 24.31 -6.88 18.40
N GLN A 153 25.04 -5.98 19.06
CA GLN A 153 25.44 -6.10 20.47
C GLN A 153 24.71 -5.11 21.40
N ALA A 154 23.89 -4.20 20.86
CA ALA A 154 23.10 -3.26 21.68
C ALA A 154 22.05 -3.99 22.53
N ARG A 155 22.52 -4.74 23.52
CA ARG A 155 21.71 -5.30 24.59
C ARG A 155 21.67 -4.28 25.73
N GLY A 156 20.70 -3.40 25.70
CA GLY A 156 20.39 -2.53 26.83
C GLY A 156 20.69 -1.05 26.63
N ALA A 157 19.66 -0.28 26.82
CA ALA A 157 19.58 1.16 27.07
C ALA A 157 20.22 2.11 26.04
N GLY A 158 19.41 2.73 25.20
CA GLY A 158 19.65 4.08 24.74
C GLY A 158 19.60 4.33 23.24
N ARG A 159 20.13 3.51 22.38
CA ARG A 159 20.04 3.66 20.93
C ARG A 159 19.79 2.32 20.29
N VAL A 160 18.69 2.21 19.55
CA VAL A 160 18.28 0.99 18.87
C VAL A 160 18.40 1.22 17.39
N GLY A 161 19.38 0.59 16.78
CA GLY A 161 19.52 0.54 15.31
C GLY A 161 18.29 -0.09 14.64
N PRO A 162 18.25 -0.10 13.30
CA PRO A 162 17.11 -0.59 12.52
C PRO A 162 16.72 -2.02 12.90
N SER A 163 15.44 -2.33 12.75
CA SER A 163 14.91 -3.67 13.00
C SER A 163 15.39 -4.67 11.95
N TRP A 164 15.50 -5.95 12.34
CA TRP A 164 15.76 -7.01 11.38
C TRP A 164 14.52 -7.28 10.54
N ILE A 165 14.68 -7.26 9.22
CA ILE A 165 13.60 -7.58 8.28
C ILE A 165 13.88 -8.92 7.62
N THR A 166 12.86 -9.75 7.56
CA THR A 166 12.84 -10.97 6.76
C THR A 166 11.58 -10.94 5.90
N VAL A 167 11.75 -11.02 4.60
CA VAL A 167 10.63 -11.12 3.66
C VAL A 167 10.64 -12.49 3.01
N VAL A 168 9.46 -13.05 2.82
CA VAL A 168 9.26 -14.31 2.09
C VAL A 168 8.29 -14.02 0.95
N GLY A 169 8.58 -14.55 -0.23
CA GLY A 169 7.72 -14.36 -1.38
C GLY A 169 8.21 -15.08 -2.62
N ASP A 170 7.38 -15.09 -3.62
CA ASP A 170 7.65 -15.71 -4.89
C ASP A 170 7.23 -14.77 -6.03
N SER A 171 8.19 -14.14 -6.71
CA SER A 171 7.92 -13.23 -7.83
C SER A 171 7.13 -13.89 -8.97
N ASP A 172 7.22 -15.23 -9.12
CA ASP A 172 6.47 -15.95 -10.13
C ASP A 172 4.97 -16.13 -9.74
N GLN A 173 4.60 -15.81 -8.50
CA GLN A 173 3.22 -15.86 -8.00
C GLN A 173 2.56 -14.50 -7.84
N SER A 174 3.17 -13.42 -8.33
CA SER A 174 2.60 -12.07 -8.27
C SER A 174 1.42 -11.94 -9.23
N ILE A 175 0.21 -12.15 -8.73
CA ILE A 175 -1.04 -12.13 -9.52
C ILE A 175 -2.01 -11.03 -9.07
N TYR A 176 -1.66 -10.21 -8.08
CA TYR A 176 -2.53 -9.19 -7.48
C TYR A 176 -2.23 -7.76 -7.95
N ALA A 177 -1.61 -7.57 -9.11
CA ALA A 177 -1.38 -6.25 -9.69
C ALA A 177 -2.67 -5.42 -9.80
N PHE A 178 -3.82 -6.06 -10.09
CA PHE A 178 -5.14 -5.42 -10.14
C PHE A 178 -5.64 -4.92 -8.78
N ARG A 179 -4.98 -5.30 -7.68
CA ARG A 179 -5.21 -4.79 -6.31
C ARG A 179 -4.12 -3.83 -5.85
N GLY A 180 -3.29 -3.33 -6.77
CA GLY A 180 -2.22 -2.39 -6.47
C GLY A 180 -0.92 -3.04 -5.99
N ALA A 181 -0.79 -4.37 -6.04
CA ALA A 181 0.48 -5.04 -5.78
C ALA A 181 1.55 -4.59 -6.79
N ASP A 182 2.76 -4.34 -6.30
CA ASP A 182 3.89 -3.93 -7.11
C ASP A 182 5.02 -4.96 -7.01
N ILE A 183 5.19 -5.74 -8.07
CA ILE A 183 6.23 -6.77 -8.14
C ILE A 183 7.64 -6.21 -7.95
N ARG A 184 7.85 -4.92 -8.21
CA ARG A 184 9.14 -4.26 -7.99
C ARG A 184 9.57 -4.32 -6.53
N ASN A 185 8.64 -4.32 -5.59
CA ASN A 185 8.95 -4.42 -4.17
C ASN A 185 9.81 -5.66 -3.84
N ILE A 186 9.53 -6.81 -4.46
CA ILE A 186 10.35 -8.02 -4.25
C ILE A 186 11.55 -8.09 -5.20
N GLN A 187 11.43 -7.57 -6.43
CA GLN A 187 12.51 -7.59 -7.41
C GLN A 187 13.67 -6.68 -7.01
N ASP A 188 13.34 -5.48 -6.50
CA ASP A 188 14.30 -4.45 -6.14
C ASP A 188 14.72 -4.52 -4.66
N PHE A 189 14.23 -5.52 -3.91
CA PHE A 189 14.48 -5.66 -2.47
C PHE A 189 15.97 -5.59 -2.10
N GLU A 190 16.83 -6.21 -2.89
CA GLU A 190 18.29 -6.20 -2.65
C GLU A 190 18.92 -4.82 -2.92
N GLN A 191 18.28 -3.98 -3.73
CA GLN A 191 18.72 -2.59 -3.97
C GLN A 191 18.31 -1.72 -2.77
N ASP A 192 17.10 -1.91 -2.27
CA ASP A 192 16.58 -1.19 -1.11
C ASP A 192 17.27 -1.62 0.20
N PHE A 193 17.70 -2.89 0.25
CA PHE A 193 18.36 -3.53 1.41
C PHE A 193 19.70 -4.17 1.01
N PRO A 194 20.77 -3.38 0.78
CA PRO A 194 22.02 -3.89 0.20
C PRO A 194 22.72 -5.00 1.02
N ASN A 195 22.41 -5.08 2.32
CA ASN A 195 22.95 -6.11 3.21
C ASN A 195 22.04 -7.37 3.31
N ALA A 196 20.97 -7.43 2.51
CA ALA A 196 20.07 -8.57 2.54
C ALA A 196 20.75 -9.85 2.02
N LYS A 197 20.46 -10.97 2.70
CA LYS A 197 20.89 -12.30 2.26
C LYS A 197 19.70 -13.01 1.63
N THR A 198 19.80 -13.33 0.35
CA THR A 198 18.79 -14.12 -0.34
C THR A 198 19.03 -15.61 -0.16
N ILE A 199 17.99 -16.34 0.23
CA ILE A 199 17.97 -17.79 0.37
C ILE A 199 16.88 -18.34 -0.53
N MET A 200 17.24 -19.22 -1.47
CA MET A 200 16.30 -19.89 -2.36
C MET A 200 15.71 -21.12 -1.72
N LEU A 201 14.37 -21.20 -1.68
CA LEU A 201 13.62 -22.36 -1.19
C LEU A 201 13.09 -23.13 -2.39
N GLU A 202 13.88 -24.09 -2.89
CA GLU A 202 13.59 -24.81 -4.14
C GLU A 202 12.95 -26.18 -3.94
N GLN A 203 13.06 -26.76 -2.74
CA GLN A 203 12.43 -28.03 -2.41
C GLN A 203 10.94 -27.86 -2.17
N ASN A 204 10.13 -28.56 -2.97
CA ASN A 204 8.66 -28.53 -2.85
C ASN A 204 8.15 -29.79 -2.14
N TYR A 205 7.28 -29.61 -1.16
CA TYR A 205 6.68 -30.68 -0.37
C TYR A 205 5.18 -30.89 -0.66
N ARG A 206 4.60 -30.09 -1.57
CA ARG A 206 3.15 -30.06 -1.83
C ARG A 206 2.77 -30.88 -3.05
N SER A 207 3.58 -30.84 -4.12
CA SER A 207 3.23 -31.35 -5.44
C SER A 207 4.19 -32.46 -5.88
N THR A 208 3.69 -33.35 -6.76
CA THR A 208 4.54 -34.39 -7.41
C THR A 208 5.45 -33.75 -8.46
N GLN A 209 6.55 -34.44 -8.80
CA GLN A 209 7.54 -33.95 -9.75
C GLN A 209 6.94 -33.63 -11.13
N THR A 210 5.99 -34.45 -11.61
CA THR A 210 5.30 -34.19 -12.91
C THR A 210 4.59 -32.84 -12.93
N ILE A 211 3.94 -32.45 -11.82
CA ILE A 211 3.28 -31.14 -11.69
C ILE A 211 4.32 -30.03 -11.66
N LEU A 212 5.42 -30.23 -10.92
CA LEU A 212 6.52 -29.27 -10.83
C LEU A 212 7.20 -29.05 -12.17
N ASP A 213 7.44 -30.11 -12.93
CA ASP A 213 8.04 -30.01 -14.26
C ASP A 213 7.16 -29.23 -15.24
N ALA A 214 5.84 -29.46 -15.21
CA ALA A 214 4.89 -28.69 -16.00
C ALA A 214 4.87 -27.20 -15.59
N ALA A 215 4.82 -26.91 -14.29
CA ALA A 215 4.86 -25.54 -13.75
C ALA A 215 6.18 -24.84 -14.10
N ASN A 216 7.32 -25.50 -13.92
CA ASN A 216 8.63 -24.97 -14.26
C ASN A 216 8.72 -24.65 -15.78
N ALA A 217 8.15 -25.51 -16.65
CA ALA A 217 8.14 -25.27 -18.10
C ALA A 217 7.31 -24.06 -18.51
N VAL A 218 6.16 -23.83 -17.84
CA VAL A 218 5.31 -22.67 -18.09
C VAL A 218 6.02 -21.39 -17.62
N ILE A 219 6.48 -21.37 -16.38
CA ILE A 219 7.04 -20.16 -15.77
C ILE A 219 8.40 -19.77 -16.39
N ALA A 220 9.12 -20.72 -16.97
CA ALA A 220 10.37 -20.44 -17.69
C ALA A 220 10.21 -19.52 -18.90
N LYS A 221 8.96 -19.28 -19.36
CA LYS A 221 8.64 -18.34 -20.45
C LYS A 221 8.56 -16.88 -19.98
N ASN A 222 8.48 -16.64 -18.66
CA ASN A 222 8.46 -15.29 -18.12
C ASN A 222 9.85 -14.67 -18.21
N GLU A 223 9.88 -13.42 -18.63
CA GLU A 223 11.10 -12.60 -18.67
C GLU A 223 11.35 -11.94 -17.29
N ASN A 224 12.59 -11.50 -17.06
CA ASN A 224 13.00 -10.73 -15.87
C ASN A 224 12.76 -11.42 -14.52
N ARG A 225 12.83 -12.74 -14.45
CA ARG A 225 12.68 -13.52 -13.22
C ARG A 225 14.03 -13.94 -12.63
N LYS A 226 14.12 -14.08 -11.30
CA LYS A 226 15.25 -14.77 -10.66
C LYS A 226 15.14 -16.26 -10.98
N PRO A 227 16.17 -16.88 -11.60
CA PRO A 227 16.13 -18.31 -11.93
C PRO A 227 15.96 -19.15 -10.68
N LYS A 228 14.95 -20.01 -10.65
CA LYS A 228 14.76 -21.05 -9.64
C LYS A 228 14.12 -22.26 -10.30
N LYS A 229 14.34 -23.44 -9.74
CA LYS A 229 13.76 -24.69 -10.21
C LYS A 229 13.22 -25.46 -9.02
N LEU A 230 11.91 -25.59 -8.96
CA LEU A 230 11.26 -26.38 -7.91
C LEU A 230 11.46 -27.88 -8.17
N TRP A 231 11.80 -28.65 -7.15
CA TRP A 231 12.02 -30.12 -7.17
C TRP A 231 11.52 -30.78 -5.91
#